data_e39956a4aba3b872166a89f1e8798859
#
_entry.id   e39956a4aba3b872166a89f1e8798859
#
_cell.length_a   1.000
_cell.length_b   1.000
_cell.length_c   1.000
_cell.angle_alpha   90.00
_cell.angle_beta   90.00
_cell.angle_gamma   90.00
#
_symmetry.space_group_name_H-M   'P 1'
#
loop_
_entity.id
_entity.type
_entity.pdbx_description
1 polymer ?
#
loop_
_entity_poly.entity_id
_entity_poly.type
_entity_poly.pdbx_seq_one_letter_code
_entity_poly.pdbx_strand_id
1 'polypeptide(L)'
;RRLSSAASDVYKRQIFDINMSINAKEVTAFIGPSGCGKSTLLRCFNRMNDLIDICKITGNIQLDDLEIDNKKIDIVRLRTRVGMVFQKPNPFPKSIYDNVAYGPKIHGMCRDVPELDAIVEKSLRSAGLWDEIKDRLHEPGTSISGGQQQRLCIARAIATNPEVILMDEPCSALDPIATARVEELIDELKNKYTIVVVTHNMHQA
;
A
#
# COMPACT_ATOMS: atom_id res chain seq x y z
N ARG A 1 29.15 12.39 29.47
CA ARG A 1 27.74 12.50 29.07
C ARG A 1 27.25 11.12 28.68
N ARG A 2 26.39 10.52 29.49
CA ARG A 2 25.71 9.25 29.17
C ARG A 2 24.70 9.54 28.07
N LEU A 3 24.90 8.96 26.89
CA LEU A 3 23.85 8.84 25.87
C LEU A 3 22.79 7.90 26.41
N SER A 4 21.52 8.31 26.38
CA SER A 4 20.41 7.55 26.96
C SER A 4 20.25 6.21 26.23
N SER A 5 19.96 5.15 26.97
CA SER A 5 19.77 3.77 26.50
C SER A 5 18.68 3.61 25.43
N ALA A 6 17.79 4.59 25.26
CA ALA A 6 16.75 4.58 24.25
C ALA A 6 17.26 4.67 22.79
N ALA A 7 18.41 5.30 22.57
CA ALA A 7 18.98 5.41 21.22
C ALA A 7 19.67 4.12 20.75
N SER A 8 20.13 3.25 21.67
CA SER A 8 20.80 2.00 21.32
C SER A 8 19.83 0.87 20.96
N ASP A 9 18.59 0.92 21.41
CA ASP A 9 17.61 -0.15 21.15
C ASP A 9 16.97 -0.08 19.76
N VAL A 10 16.94 1.10 19.15
CA VAL A 10 16.42 1.26 17.77
C VAL A 10 17.31 0.56 16.74
N TYR A 11 18.61 0.42 17.02
CA TYR A 11 19.61 -0.19 16.13
C TYR A 11 19.69 -1.72 16.22
N LYS A 12 18.94 -2.37 17.11
CA LYS A 12 19.06 -3.82 17.37
C LYS A 12 17.87 -4.66 16.89
N ARG A 13 16.87 -4.08 16.27
CA ARG A 13 15.74 -4.86 15.76
C ARG A 13 16.13 -5.46 14.40
N GLN A 14 16.44 -6.75 14.42
CA GLN A 14 16.80 -7.52 13.23
C GLN A 14 15.75 -8.59 12.98
N ILE A 15 15.45 -8.81 11.71
CA ILE A 15 14.60 -9.90 11.23
C ILE A 15 15.54 -10.88 10.55
N PHE A 16 15.53 -12.15 10.98
CA PHE A 16 16.43 -13.18 10.47
C PHE A 16 15.66 -14.32 9.83
N ASP A 17 16.29 -14.97 8.87
CA ASP A 17 15.90 -16.25 8.31
C ASP A 17 14.44 -16.33 7.86
N ILE A 18 13.94 -15.27 7.22
CA ILE A 18 12.62 -15.27 6.62
C ILE A 18 12.70 -16.02 5.28
N ASN A 19 12.04 -17.18 5.23
CA ASN A 19 11.86 -17.97 4.02
C ASN A 19 10.36 -18.17 3.81
N MET A 20 9.82 -17.62 2.75
CA MET A 20 8.39 -17.69 2.47
C MET A 20 8.10 -17.54 0.98
N SER A 21 6.95 -18.04 0.57
CA SER A 21 6.36 -17.76 -0.74
C SER A 21 4.97 -17.14 -0.57
N ILE A 22 4.59 -16.27 -1.47
CA ILE A 22 3.30 -15.60 -1.52
C ILE A 22 2.65 -16.00 -2.83
N ASN A 23 1.47 -16.60 -2.74
CA ASN A 23 0.73 -17.04 -3.92
C ASN A 23 0.06 -15.85 -4.62
N ALA A 24 0.02 -15.92 -5.95
CA ALA A 24 -0.67 -14.90 -6.73
C ALA A 24 -2.19 -14.93 -6.50
N LYS A 25 -2.81 -13.75 -6.46
CA LYS A 25 -4.27 -13.56 -6.28
C LYS A 25 -4.82 -14.19 -5.00
N GLU A 26 -4.04 -14.10 -3.95
CA GLU A 26 -4.45 -14.47 -2.60
C GLU A 26 -4.15 -13.33 -1.63
N VAL A 27 -4.78 -13.38 -0.45
CA VAL A 27 -4.45 -12.50 0.67
C VAL A 27 -3.48 -13.24 1.59
N THR A 28 -2.30 -12.68 1.79
CA THR A 28 -1.33 -13.17 2.78
C THR A 28 -1.29 -12.18 3.94
N ALA A 29 -1.64 -12.62 5.14
CA ALA A 29 -1.64 -11.79 6.34
C ALA A 29 -0.40 -12.03 7.20
N PHE A 30 0.33 -10.96 7.53
CA PHE A 30 1.41 -10.98 8.51
C PHE A 30 0.84 -10.57 9.87
N ILE A 31 0.78 -11.53 10.79
CA ILE A 31 0.23 -11.34 12.13
C ILE A 31 1.34 -11.43 13.17
N GLY A 32 1.21 -10.67 14.24
CA GLY A 32 2.14 -10.71 15.37
C GLY A 32 2.12 -9.42 16.18
N PRO A 33 2.82 -9.38 17.32
CA PRO A 33 2.84 -8.22 18.20
C PRO A 33 3.44 -7.00 17.53
N SER A 34 3.06 -5.80 18.03
CA SER A 34 3.62 -4.54 17.54
C SER A 34 5.15 -4.52 17.71
N GLY A 35 5.84 -4.02 16.69
CA GLY A 35 7.29 -3.88 16.71
C GLY A 35 8.09 -5.16 16.42
N CYS A 36 7.48 -6.30 16.08
CA CYS A 36 8.22 -7.52 15.70
C CYS A 36 8.81 -7.48 14.28
N GLY A 37 8.58 -6.41 13.51
CA GLY A 37 9.22 -6.22 12.19
C GLY A 37 8.32 -6.45 10.99
N LYS A 38 7.02 -6.71 11.14
CA LYS A 38 6.08 -6.96 10.03
C LYS A 38 6.10 -5.87 8.95
N SER A 39 5.94 -4.61 9.37
CA SER A 39 5.98 -3.46 8.45
C SER A 39 7.36 -3.29 7.81
N THR A 40 8.43 -3.66 8.51
CA THR A 40 9.78 -3.64 7.95
C THR A 40 9.92 -4.69 6.84
N LEU A 41 9.44 -5.91 7.08
CA LEU A 41 9.42 -6.97 6.07
C LEU A 41 8.54 -6.56 4.87
N LEU A 42 7.33 -6.04 5.12
CA LEU A 42 6.43 -5.58 4.07
C LEU A 42 7.09 -4.56 3.14
N ARG A 43 7.82 -3.58 3.71
CA ARG A 43 8.52 -2.53 2.97
C ARG A 43 9.77 -3.00 2.21
N CYS A 44 10.22 -4.23 2.43
CA CYS A 44 11.28 -4.82 1.60
C CYS A 44 10.76 -5.13 0.19
N PHE A 45 9.49 -5.52 0.03
CA PHE A 45 8.92 -5.90 -1.26
C PHE A 45 8.79 -4.76 -2.28
N ASN A 46 8.78 -3.50 -1.83
CA ASN A 46 8.78 -2.31 -2.70
C ASN A 46 9.99 -1.40 -2.51
N ARG A 47 11.01 -1.89 -1.80
CA ARG A 47 12.26 -1.18 -1.52
C ARG A 47 12.08 0.17 -0.83
N MET A 48 11.03 0.32 -0.01
CA MET A 48 10.88 1.55 0.78
C MET A 48 11.90 1.66 1.91
N ASN A 49 12.46 0.55 2.37
CA ASN A 49 13.53 0.56 3.37
C ASN A 49 14.85 1.16 2.85
N ASP A 50 15.03 1.27 1.53
CA ASP A 50 16.19 1.94 0.94
C ASP A 50 16.25 3.44 1.29
N LEU A 51 15.14 4.02 1.75
CA LEU A 51 15.08 5.41 2.24
C LEU A 51 15.63 5.55 3.67
N ILE A 52 16.03 4.45 4.30
CA ILE A 52 16.51 4.39 5.68
C ILE A 52 17.98 3.97 5.64
N ASP A 53 18.90 4.91 5.78
CA ASP A 53 20.36 4.72 5.61
C ASP A 53 20.94 3.57 6.46
N ILE A 54 20.36 3.30 7.62
CA ILE A 54 20.82 2.26 8.55
C ILE A 54 20.21 0.89 8.27
N CYS A 55 19.20 0.80 7.40
CA CYS A 55 18.56 -0.47 7.08
C CYS A 55 19.43 -1.25 6.09
N LYS A 56 19.80 -2.48 6.47
CA LYS A 56 20.53 -3.40 5.61
C LYS A 56 19.65 -4.61 5.35
N ILE A 57 19.44 -4.91 4.09
CA ILE A 57 18.69 -6.08 3.63
C ILE A 57 19.71 -7.04 3.01
N THR A 58 19.66 -8.32 3.41
CA THR A 58 20.47 -9.40 2.85
C THR A 58 19.54 -10.56 2.51
N GLY A 59 19.83 -11.29 1.46
CA GLY A 59 18.99 -12.37 0.96
C GLY A 59 18.51 -12.10 -0.45
N ASN A 60 17.53 -12.85 -0.89
CA ASN A 60 16.95 -12.74 -2.23
C ASN A 60 15.43 -12.52 -2.11
N ILE A 61 14.92 -11.46 -2.73
CA ILE A 61 13.48 -11.18 -2.83
C ILE A 61 13.12 -11.16 -4.30
N GLN A 62 12.16 -11.99 -4.70
CA GLN A 62 11.74 -12.13 -6.09
C GLN A 62 10.25 -11.80 -6.25
N LEU A 63 9.92 -11.18 -7.36
CA LEU A 63 8.57 -11.04 -7.89
C LEU A 63 8.58 -11.66 -9.28
N ASP A 64 8.09 -12.89 -9.36
CA ASP A 64 8.25 -13.77 -10.52
C ASP A 64 9.74 -13.86 -10.93
N ASP A 65 10.08 -13.44 -12.14
CA ASP A 65 11.45 -13.45 -12.66
C ASP A 65 12.27 -12.20 -12.26
N LEU A 66 11.70 -11.28 -11.48
CA LEU A 66 12.30 -10.02 -11.11
C LEU A 66 12.96 -10.10 -9.72
N GLU A 67 14.29 -9.99 -9.67
CA GLU A 67 15.03 -9.82 -8.41
C GLU A 67 14.84 -8.40 -7.86
N ILE A 68 14.04 -8.25 -6.80
CA ILE A 68 13.70 -6.95 -6.19
C ILE A 68 14.92 -6.31 -5.51
N ASP A 69 15.79 -7.11 -4.91
CA ASP A 69 17.00 -6.67 -4.21
C ASP A 69 18.16 -6.29 -5.13
N ASN A 70 18.05 -6.53 -6.43
CA ASN A 70 19.05 -6.14 -7.41
C ASN A 70 19.21 -4.61 -7.45
N LYS A 71 20.42 -4.12 -7.20
CA LYS A 71 20.74 -2.67 -7.20
C LYS A 71 20.51 -1.96 -8.54
N LYS A 72 20.45 -2.72 -9.64
CA LYS A 72 20.24 -2.18 -10.99
C LYS A 72 18.78 -2.09 -11.39
N ILE A 73 17.86 -2.55 -10.53
CA ILE A 73 16.43 -2.49 -10.82
C ILE A 73 15.94 -1.04 -10.93
N ASP A 74 15.06 -0.78 -11.86
CA ASP A 74 14.29 0.45 -11.90
C ASP A 74 13.25 0.46 -10.76
N ILE A 75 13.54 1.22 -9.71
CA ILE A 75 12.69 1.32 -8.52
C ILE A 75 11.32 1.94 -8.85
N VAL A 76 11.25 2.85 -9.82
CA VAL A 76 10.00 3.47 -10.24
C VAL A 76 9.11 2.41 -10.88
N ARG A 77 9.68 1.62 -11.80
CA ARG A 77 8.99 0.50 -12.43
C ARG A 77 8.56 -0.57 -11.42
N LEU A 78 9.41 -0.90 -10.44
CA LEU A 78 9.04 -1.82 -9.37
C LEU A 78 7.81 -1.30 -8.60
N ARG A 79 7.82 -0.03 -8.19
CA ARG A 79 6.73 0.59 -7.42
C ARG A 79 5.44 0.80 -8.21
N THR A 80 5.49 0.72 -9.53
CA THR A 80 4.29 0.65 -10.37
C THR A 80 3.65 -0.74 -10.29
N ARG A 81 4.47 -1.81 -10.21
CA ARG A 81 4.00 -3.20 -10.07
C ARG A 81 3.60 -3.56 -8.64
N VAL A 82 4.18 -2.89 -7.63
CA VAL A 82 3.97 -3.16 -6.20
C VAL A 82 3.41 -1.91 -5.51
N GLY A 83 2.10 -1.81 -5.43
CA GLY A 83 1.39 -0.71 -4.77
C GLY A 83 1.52 -0.78 -3.24
N MET A 84 1.36 0.37 -2.57
CA MET A 84 1.43 0.46 -1.10
C MET A 84 0.29 1.30 -0.54
N VAL A 85 -0.37 0.75 0.48
CA VAL A 85 -1.36 1.43 1.33
C VAL A 85 -0.82 1.51 2.75
N PHE A 86 -0.80 2.70 3.32
CA PHE A 86 -0.21 2.96 4.63
C PHE A 86 -1.24 2.88 5.75
N GLN A 87 -0.76 2.71 6.96
CA GLN A 87 -1.54 2.64 8.19
C GLN A 87 -2.43 3.87 8.40
N LYS A 88 -1.87 5.06 8.21
CA LYS A 88 -2.64 6.31 8.24
C LYS A 88 -2.99 6.72 6.82
N PRO A 89 -4.26 7.05 6.56
CA PRO A 89 -4.63 7.64 5.28
C PRO A 89 -3.74 8.83 4.95
N ASN A 90 -3.19 8.85 3.76
CA ASN A 90 -2.27 9.88 3.30
C ASN A 90 -2.63 10.40 1.91
N PRO A 91 -3.85 10.92 1.72
CA PRO A 91 -4.20 11.55 0.46
C PRO A 91 -3.25 12.71 0.17
N PHE A 92 -2.89 12.89 -1.09
CA PHE A 92 -2.12 14.06 -1.49
C PHE A 92 -2.95 15.34 -1.25
N PRO A 93 -2.32 16.50 -1.00
CA PRO A 93 -3.00 17.80 -0.91
C PRO A 93 -3.46 18.26 -2.30
N LYS A 94 -4.28 17.45 -2.93
CA LYS A 94 -4.83 17.57 -4.27
C LYS A 94 -6.30 17.18 -4.24
N SER A 95 -7.01 17.36 -5.36
CA SER A 95 -8.39 16.91 -5.49
C SER A 95 -8.49 15.37 -5.36
N ILE A 96 -9.70 14.87 -5.09
CA ILE A 96 -10.01 13.43 -5.09
C ILE A 96 -9.61 12.84 -6.44
N TYR A 97 -10.01 13.47 -7.53
CA TYR A 97 -9.65 13.07 -8.89
C TYR A 97 -8.12 12.99 -9.08
N ASP A 98 -7.39 14.06 -8.75
CA ASP A 98 -5.94 14.10 -8.94
C ASP A 98 -5.18 13.13 -8.04
N ASN A 99 -5.73 12.73 -6.90
CA ASN A 99 -5.15 11.66 -6.09
C ASN A 99 -5.09 10.35 -6.86
N VAL A 100 -6.19 9.97 -7.51
CA VAL A 100 -6.27 8.71 -8.27
C VAL A 100 -5.54 8.82 -9.62
N ALA A 101 -5.71 9.95 -10.30
CA ALA A 101 -5.10 10.23 -11.60
C ALA A 101 -3.57 10.35 -11.56
N TYR A 102 -2.98 10.54 -10.39
CA TYR A 102 -1.55 10.87 -10.24
C TYR A 102 -0.63 9.79 -10.82
N GLY A 103 -0.83 8.53 -10.40
CA GLY A 103 -0.04 7.40 -10.89
C GLY A 103 -0.16 7.21 -12.41
N PRO A 104 -1.37 7.05 -12.95
CA PRO A 104 -1.59 6.94 -14.40
C PRO A 104 -0.97 8.06 -15.22
N LYS A 105 -1.05 9.33 -14.76
CA LYS A 105 -0.43 10.48 -15.43
C LYS A 105 1.10 10.36 -15.47
N ILE A 106 1.74 10.10 -14.33
CA ILE A 106 3.21 10.06 -14.23
C ILE A 106 3.80 8.91 -15.05
N HIS A 107 3.11 7.78 -15.06
CA HIS A 107 3.59 6.58 -15.77
C HIS A 107 3.15 6.54 -17.24
N GLY A 108 2.46 7.57 -17.74
CA GLY A 108 2.05 7.64 -19.15
C GLY A 108 1.07 6.51 -19.51
N MET A 109 0.20 6.11 -18.59
CA MET A 109 -0.73 4.98 -18.78
C MET A 109 -2.01 5.36 -19.53
N CYS A 110 -2.19 6.63 -19.84
CA CYS A 110 -3.34 7.16 -20.58
C CYS A 110 -2.85 8.05 -21.71
N ARG A 111 -3.55 8.03 -22.84
CA ARG A 111 -3.25 8.81 -24.05
C ARG A 111 -3.95 10.15 -24.05
N ASP A 112 -5.12 10.19 -23.45
CA ASP A 112 -6.00 11.36 -23.44
C ASP A 112 -6.78 11.47 -22.12
N VAL A 113 -7.53 12.54 -21.99
CA VAL A 113 -8.35 12.82 -20.79
C VAL A 113 -9.47 11.80 -20.62
N PRO A 114 -10.24 11.41 -21.63
CA PRO A 114 -11.28 10.38 -21.48
C PRO A 114 -10.76 9.05 -20.97
N GLU A 115 -9.59 8.59 -21.43
CA GLU A 115 -8.97 7.35 -20.94
C GLU A 115 -8.57 7.48 -19.46
N LEU A 116 -8.05 8.62 -19.07
CA LEU A 116 -7.74 8.93 -17.68
C LEU A 116 -9.00 8.95 -16.80
N ASP A 117 -10.07 9.58 -17.26
CA ASP A 117 -11.36 9.64 -16.57
C ASP A 117 -11.91 8.23 -16.33
N ALA A 118 -11.81 7.37 -17.34
CA ALA A 118 -12.22 5.96 -17.21
C ALA A 118 -11.37 5.19 -16.18
N ILE A 119 -10.06 5.43 -16.11
CA ILE A 119 -9.18 4.83 -15.09
C ILE A 119 -9.58 5.33 -13.70
N VAL A 120 -9.81 6.62 -13.52
CA VAL A 120 -10.20 7.22 -12.24
C VAL A 120 -11.55 6.66 -11.77
N GLU A 121 -12.57 6.69 -12.62
CA GLU A 121 -13.89 6.15 -12.29
C GLU A 121 -13.80 4.67 -11.91
N LYS A 122 -13.14 3.85 -12.74
CA LYS A 122 -12.97 2.42 -12.48
C LYS A 122 -12.27 2.16 -11.15
N SER A 123 -11.23 2.92 -10.82
CA SER A 123 -10.48 2.77 -9.58
C SER A 123 -11.31 3.15 -8.36
N LEU A 124 -12.08 4.23 -8.44
CA LEU A 124 -13.00 4.66 -7.38
C LEU A 124 -14.16 3.69 -7.19
N ARG A 125 -14.69 3.11 -8.27
CA ARG A 125 -15.70 2.03 -8.19
C ARG A 125 -15.13 0.79 -7.54
N SER A 126 -13.95 0.37 -7.98
CA SER A 126 -13.25 -0.80 -7.39
C SER A 126 -12.86 -0.59 -5.92
N ALA A 127 -12.78 0.65 -5.44
CA ALA A 127 -12.56 0.99 -4.03
C ALA A 127 -13.87 1.23 -3.25
N GLY A 128 -15.03 0.94 -3.84
CA GLY A 128 -16.34 1.14 -3.23
C GLY A 128 -16.61 2.60 -2.82
N LEU A 129 -16.01 3.57 -3.54
CA LEU A 129 -16.06 4.97 -3.15
C LEU A 129 -16.83 5.85 -4.14
N TRP A 130 -17.01 5.42 -5.39
CA TRP A 130 -17.57 6.21 -6.48
C TRP A 130 -18.91 6.87 -6.15
N ASP A 131 -19.88 6.08 -5.68
CA ASP A 131 -21.25 6.58 -5.46
C ASP A 131 -21.34 7.59 -4.32
N GLU A 132 -20.35 7.60 -3.41
CA GLU A 132 -20.29 8.55 -2.31
C GLU A 132 -19.67 9.90 -2.71
N ILE A 133 -18.82 9.93 -3.78
CA ILE A 133 -17.98 11.10 -4.08
C ILE A 133 -18.01 11.57 -5.53
N LYS A 134 -18.74 10.91 -6.44
CA LYS A 134 -18.76 11.22 -7.89
C LYS A 134 -19.06 12.68 -8.21
N ASP A 135 -19.88 13.35 -7.38
CA ASP A 135 -20.26 14.75 -7.54
C ASP A 135 -19.27 15.72 -6.86
N ARG A 136 -18.22 15.18 -6.21
CA ARG A 136 -17.22 15.92 -5.41
C ARG A 136 -15.78 15.67 -5.83
N LEU A 137 -15.54 15.18 -7.04
CA LEU A 137 -14.20 14.73 -7.52
C LEU A 137 -13.15 15.83 -7.49
N HIS A 138 -13.56 17.09 -7.61
CA HIS A 138 -12.66 18.25 -7.59
C HIS A 138 -12.41 18.84 -6.19
N GLU A 139 -13.09 18.31 -5.18
CA GLU A 139 -12.82 18.72 -3.79
C GLU A 139 -11.50 18.12 -3.30
N PRO A 140 -10.86 18.76 -2.28
CA PRO A 140 -9.63 18.23 -1.70
C PRO A 140 -9.80 16.79 -1.18
N GLY A 141 -8.87 15.90 -1.49
CA GLY A 141 -8.89 14.52 -0.97
C GLY A 141 -8.80 14.41 0.55
N THR A 142 -8.42 15.51 1.23
CA THR A 142 -8.37 15.59 2.69
C THR A 142 -9.69 16.03 3.32
N SER A 143 -10.69 16.46 2.53
CA SER A 143 -12.00 16.95 3.03
C SER A 143 -13.00 15.84 3.34
N ILE A 144 -12.71 14.61 2.97
CA ILE A 144 -13.58 13.45 3.17
C ILE A 144 -13.25 12.72 4.46
N SER A 145 -14.14 11.81 4.93
CA SER A 145 -13.96 11.08 6.18
C SER A 145 -12.71 10.17 6.18
N GLY A 146 -12.21 9.76 7.34
CA GLY A 146 -11.02 8.91 7.45
C GLY A 146 -11.15 7.59 6.69
N GLY A 147 -12.31 6.93 6.78
CA GLY A 147 -12.59 5.72 6.01
C GLY A 147 -12.66 5.96 4.49
N GLN A 148 -13.21 7.09 4.07
CA GLN A 148 -13.19 7.51 2.66
C GLN A 148 -11.78 7.83 2.20
N GLN A 149 -10.96 8.51 3.02
CA GLN A 149 -9.55 8.77 2.71
C GLN A 149 -8.76 7.49 2.55
N GLN A 150 -9.00 6.48 3.38
CA GLN A 150 -8.33 5.18 3.26
C GLN A 150 -8.71 4.49 1.94
N ARG A 151 -9.99 4.45 1.61
CA ARG A 151 -10.46 3.90 0.33
C ARG A 151 -9.95 4.71 -0.87
N LEU A 152 -9.79 6.03 -0.73
CA LEU A 152 -9.13 6.87 -1.75
C LEU A 152 -7.65 6.48 -1.92
N CYS A 153 -6.93 6.20 -0.84
CA CYS A 153 -5.55 5.71 -0.93
C CYS A 153 -5.47 4.32 -1.58
N ILE A 154 -6.46 3.45 -1.35
CA ILE A 154 -6.57 2.17 -2.05
C ILE A 154 -6.87 2.40 -3.54
N ALA A 155 -7.85 3.27 -3.89
CA ALA A 155 -8.15 3.64 -5.28
C ALA A 155 -6.91 4.15 -6.02
N ARG A 156 -6.13 5.02 -5.37
CA ARG A 156 -4.85 5.52 -5.90
C ARG A 156 -3.85 4.40 -6.14
N ALA A 157 -3.74 3.44 -5.22
CA ALA A 157 -2.81 2.33 -5.36
C ALA A 157 -3.19 1.39 -6.51
N ILE A 158 -4.49 1.11 -6.71
CA ILE A 158 -4.95 0.22 -7.78
C ILE A 158 -5.04 0.90 -9.15
N ALA A 159 -5.00 2.22 -9.22
CA ALA A 159 -5.10 2.97 -10.48
C ALA A 159 -3.96 2.68 -11.46
N THR A 160 -2.79 2.29 -10.97
CA THR A 160 -1.66 1.84 -11.78
C THR A 160 -1.76 0.37 -12.18
N ASN A 161 -2.85 -0.31 -11.82
CA ASN A 161 -3.06 -1.74 -12.05
C ASN A 161 -1.87 -2.61 -11.62
N PRO A 162 -1.46 -2.53 -10.33
CA PRO A 162 -0.30 -3.26 -9.82
C PRO A 162 -0.55 -4.78 -9.82
N GLU A 163 0.51 -5.57 -9.70
CA GLU A 163 0.42 -7.03 -9.51
C GLU A 163 0.25 -7.38 -8.03
N VAL A 164 0.89 -6.61 -7.16
CA VAL A 164 0.86 -6.79 -5.71
C VAL A 164 0.43 -5.51 -5.02
N ILE A 165 -0.41 -5.63 -4.00
CA ILE A 165 -0.80 -4.52 -3.12
C ILE A 165 -0.32 -4.85 -1.70
N LEU A 166 0.55 -4.02 -1.18
CA LEU A 166 1.02 -4.08 0.20
C LEU A 166 0.14 -3.18 1.07
N MET A 167 -0.34 -3.69 2.19
CA MET A 167 -1.18 -2.94 3.12
C MET A 167 -0.60 -3.02 4.53
N ASP A 168 -0.17 -1.87 5.06
CA ASP A 168 0.42 -1.78 6.40
C ASP A 168 -0.66 -1.33 7.39
N GLU A 169 -1.29 -2.26 8.11
CA GLU A 169 -2.36 -2.03 9.09
C GLU A 169 -3.50 -1.12 8.57
N PRO A 170 -4.13 -1.43 7.43
CA PRO A 170 -5.01 -0.50 6.70
C PRO A 170 -6.25 -0.06 7.47
N CYS A 171 -6.63 -0.76 8.53
CA CYS A 171 -7.85 -0.50 9.30
C CYS A 171 -7.58 0.07 10.70
N SER A 172 -6.31 0.16 11.14
CA SER A 172 -5.99 0.47 12.54
C SER A 172 -6.42 1.86 13.03
N ALA A 173 -6.63 2.81 12.12
CA ALA A 173 -7.04 4.18 12.43
C ALA A 173 -8.52 4.45 12.10
N LEU A 174 -9.32 3.41 11.80
CA LEU A 174 -10.69 3.52 11.35
C LEU A 174 -11.69 3.12 12.45
N ASP A 175 -12.89 3.66 12.35
CA ASP A 175 -14.02 3.20 13.13
C ASP A 175 -14.50 1.81 12.64
N PRO A 176 -15.31 1.09 13.44
CA PRO A 176 -15.73 -0.29 13.09
C PRO A 176 -16.47 -0.41 11.76
N ILE A 177 -17.27 0.59 11.38
CA ILE A 177 -18.05 0.58 10.13
C ILE A 177 -17.11 0.75 8.94
N ALA A 178 -16.19 1.71 9.02
CA ALA A 178 -15.18 1.93 7.98
C ALA A 178 -14.23 0.73 7.87
N THR A 179 -13.87 0.09 9.00
CA THR A 179 -13.08 -1.14 9.03
C THR A 179 -13.76 -2.25 8.25
N ALA A 180 -15.02 -2.57 8.54
CA ALA A 180 -15.75 -3.61 7.83
C ALA A 180 -15.78 -3.37 6.31
N ARG A 181 -16.01 -2.12 5.88
CA ARG A 181 -15.99 -1.76 4.45
C ARG A 181 -14.62 -1.97 3.79
N VAL A 182 -13.53 -1.69 4.50
CA VAL A 182 -12.17 -1.93 3.97
C VAL A 182 -11.85 -3.42 3.93
N GLU A 183 -12.32 -4.21 4.89
CA GLU A 183 -12.17 -5.67 4.89
C GLU A 183 -12.93 -6.32 3.73
N GLU A 184 -14.20 -5.95 3.52
CA GLU A 184 -14.98 -6.38 2.35
C GLU A 184 -14.27 -6.02 1.04
N LEU A 185 -13.74 -4.81 0.94
CA LEU A 185 -12.99 -4.35 -0.22
C LEU A 185 -11.72 -5.19 -0.46
N ILE A 186 -10.97 -5.55 0.58
CA ILE A 186 -9.80 -6.42 0.45
C ILE A 186 -10.19 -7.79 -0.10
N ASP A 187 -11.32 -8.33 0.37
CA ASP A 187 -11.82 -9.63 -0.08
C ASP A 187 -12.27 -9.60 -1.56
N GLU A 188 -12.83 -8.50 -2.03
CA GLU A 188 -13.14 -8.31 -3.45
C GLU A 188 -11.89 -8.16 -4.32
N LEU A 189 -10.90 -7.40 -3.82
CA LEU A 189 -9.68 -7.09 -4.56
C LEU A 189 -8.76 -8.31 -4.76
N LYS A 190 -8.80 -9.32 -3.87
CA LYS A 190 -7.99 -10.55 -4.00
C LYS A 190 -8.23 -11.30 -5.30
N ASN A 191 -9.45 -11.20 -5.87
CA ASN A 191 -9.76 -11.85 -7.14
C ASN A 191 -8.93 -11.31 -8.31
N LYS A 192 -8.36 -10.13 -8.16
CA LYS A 192 -7.60 -9.45 -9.21
C LYS A 192 -6.13 -9.24 -8.84
N TYR A 193 -5.85 -8.96 -7.58
CA TYR A 193 -4.53 -8.57 -7.08
C TYR A 193 -4.00 -9.58 -6.06
N THR A 194 -2.68 -9.73 -6.00
CA THR A 194 -2.02 -10.36 -4.85
C THR A 194 -1.96 -9.35 -3.73
N ILE A 195 -2.45 -9.70 -2.53
CA ILE A 195 -2.50 -8.75 -1.41
C ILE A 195 -1.65 -9.28 -0.26
N VAL A 196 -0.76 -8.43 0.25
CA VAL A 196 0.00 -8.71 1.48
C VAL A 196 -0.41 -7.68 2.51
N VAL A 197 -1.05 -8.12 3.59
CA VAL A 197 -1.55 -7.24 4.65
C VAL A 197 -0.81 -7.50 5.95
N VAL A 198 -0.38 -6.43 6.60
CA VAL A 198 0.06 -6.47 8.00
C VAL A 198 -1.13 -6.12 8.87
N THR A 199 -1.42 -6.96 9.85
CA THR A 199 -2.46 -6.69 10.85
C THR A 199 -2.04 -7.25 12.21
N HIS A 200 -2.57 -6.67 13.27
CA HIS A 200 -2.50 -7.22 14.63
C HIS A 200 -3.87 -7.77 15.08
N ASN A 201 -4.88 -7.67 14.23
CA ASN A 201 -6.21 -8.20 14.49
C ASN A 201 -6.35 -9.59 13.82
N MET A 202 -6.54 -10.63 14.64
CA MET A 202 -6.72 -12.01 14.17
C MET A 202 -8.00 -12.23 13.35
N HIS A 203 -8.99 -11.34 13.47
CA HIS A 203 -10.23 -11.43 12.69
C HIS A 203 -10.03 -10.93 11.24
N GLN A 204 -8.89 -10.29 10.95
CA GLN A 204 -8.54 -9.78 9.61
C GLN A 204 -7.63 -10.74 8.82
N ALA A 205 -7.31 -11.86 9.40
CA ALA A 205 -6.46 -12.89 8.81
C ALA A 205 -7.29 -14.10 8.38
#